data_fd25626b1b0067ab7eb4b3947d83923d
#
_entry.id   fd25626b1b0067ab7eb4b3947d83923d
#
_cell.length_a   1.000
_cell.length_b   1.000
_cell.length_c   1.000
_cell.angle_alpha   90.00
_cell.angle_beta   90.00
_cell.angle_gamma   90.00
#
_symmetry.space_group_name_H-M   'P 1'
#
loop_
_entity.id
_entity.type
_entity.pdbx_description
1 polymer ?
#
loop_
_entity_poly.entity_id
_entity_poly.type
_entity_poly.pdbx_seq_one_letter_code
_entity_poly.pdbx_strand_id
1 'polypeptide(L)'
;KALLAKLKDISQRQKCDVVVVTVKSLEGKSAQDFADDYFDYNGYGQGKNHDGVLFLISMAERKWHISTTGYGITAFTDAGLDYLSKQFLPDLKDGDYNAAFTTYAEQCDDFLTQARKGQPYDVKNLPKEPLSWYWIPGALAIGFGLAFLIVTGMKGQLKSVYHQTGATDYIKKNSLQITNAQEFFLYSNVDKKAKPEPSSSSDSGGSSTHTSSSDRSHGGSGGSF
;
A
#
# COMPACT_ATOMS: atom_id res chain seq x y z
N LYS A 1 0.44 20.95 24.59
CA LYS A 1 -0.98 21.14 24.99
C LYS A 1 -1.95 20.78 23.84
N ALA A 2 -1.69 21.21 22.61
CA ALA A 2 -2.57 20.91 21.46
C ALA A 2 -2.70 19.42 21.20
N LEU A 3 -1.59 18.66 21.15
CA LEU A 3 -1.60 17.22 20.96
C LEU A 3 -2.42 16.48 22.02
N LEU A 4 -2.25 16.84 23.30
CA LEU A 4 -3.01 16.22 24.40
C LEU A 4 -4.53 16.47 24.25
N ALA A 5 -4.92 17.67 23.83
CA ALA A 5 -6.31 17.96 23.57
C ALA A 5 -6.86 17.13 22.40
N LYS A 6 -6.08 16.98 21.33
CA LYS A 6 -6.41 16.15 20.17
C LYS A 6 -6.58 14.68 20.52
N LEU A 7 -5.63 14.11 21.26
CA LEU A 7 -5.69 12.71 21.72
C LEU A 7 -6.92 12.45 22.59
N LYS A 8 -7.23 13.38 23.53
CA LYS A 8 -8.43 13.27 24.37
C LYS A 8 -9.73 13.36 23.56
N ASP A 9 -9.80 14.27 22.61
CA ASP A 9 -10.97 14.41 21.74
C ASP A 9 -11.21 13.12 20.94
N ILE A 10 -10.14 12.59 20.31
CA ILE A 10 -10.20 11.33 19.57
C ILE A 10 -10.66 10.19 20.50
N SER A 11 -10.02 10.05 21.68
CA SER A 11 -10.37 8.99 22.64
C SER A 11 -11.84 9.05 23.05
N GLN A 12 -12.37 10.23 23.34
CA GLN A 12 -13.76 10.40 23.73
C GLN A 12 -14.75 10.10 22.60
N ARG A 13 -14.45 10.59 21.41
CA ARG A 13 -15.31 10.45 20.23
C ARG A 13 -15.32 9.01 19.73
N GLN A 14 -14.14 8.36 19.73
CA GLN A 14 -13.96 7.00 19.25
C GLN A 14 -14.24 5.93 20.34
N LYS A 15 -14.46 6.33 21.58
CA LYS A 15 -14.63 5.40 22.73
C LYS A 15 -13.52 4.33 22.78
N CYS A 16 -12.30 4.76 22.53
CA CYS A 16 -11.10 3.94 22.48
C CYS A 16 -9.95 4.85 22.89
N ASP A 17 -9.18 4.47 23.89
CA ASP A 17 -8.08 5.31 24.36
C ASP A 17 -6.96 5.38 23.34
N VAL A 18 -6.54 6.58 22.98
CA VAL A 18 -5.40 6.82 22.09
C VAL A 18 -4.33 7.51 22.91
N VAL A 19 -3.26 6.79 23.18
CA VAL A 19 -2.24 7.19 24.16
C VAL A 19 -0.86 7.29 23.49
N VAL A 20 -0.07 8.28 23.88
CA VAL A 20 1.34 8.41 23.51
C VAL A 20 2.17 8.49 24.80
N VAL A 21 3.18 7.64 24.88
CA VAL A 21 4.08 7.56 26.03
C VAL A 21 5.53 7.65 25.55
N THR A 22 6.29 8.55 26.16
CA THR A 22 7.75 8.64 25.97
C THR A 22 8.45 8.30 27.26
N VAL A 23 9.39 7.37 27.20
CA VAL A 23 10.21 6.96 28.36
C VAL A 23 11.67 7.16 28.05
N LYS A 24 12.47 7.32 29.12
CA LYS A 24 13.92 7.45 28.99
C LYS A 24 14.55 6.12 28.59
N SER A 25 14.13 5.03 29.23
CA SER A 25 14.65 3.67 29.01
C SER A 25 13.57 2.63 29.28
N LEU A 26 13.73 1.46 28.73
CA LEU A 26 12.86 0.29 28.90
C LEU A 26 13.24 -0.54 30.14
N GLU A 27 14.26 -0.13 30.89
CA GLU A 27 14.70 -0.82 32.09
C GLU A 27 15.01 -2.32 31.90
N GLY A 28 15.51 -2.67 30.72
CA GLY A 28 15.86 -4.05 30.37
C GLY A 28 14.71 -4.89 29.84
N LYS A 29 13.48 -4.37 29.80
CA LYS A 29 12.32 -5.04 29.19
C LYS A 29 12.35 -4.91 27.65
N SER A 30 11.60 -5.76 26.95
CA SER A 30 11.29 -5.52 25.55
C SER A 30 10.38 -4.30 25.41
N ALA A 31 10.38 -3.64 24.25
CA ALA A 31 9.47 -2.52 24.00
C ALA A 31 8.00 -2.96 24.04
N GLN A 32 7.73 -4.19 23.63
CA GLN A 32 6.41 -4.81 23.69
C GLN A 32 5.97 -4.99 25.15
N ASP A 33 6.72 -5.75 25.94
CA ASP A 33 6.35 -6.02 27.34
C ASP A 33 6.19 -4.73 28.15
N PHE A 34 7.05 -3.75 27.88
CA PHE A 34 6.96 -2.45 28.55
C PHE A 34 5.70 -1.69 28.18
N ALA A 35 5.33 -1.68 26.88
CA ALA A 35 4.13 -0.99 26.41
C ALA A 35 2.85 -1.63 26.96
N ASP A 36 2.79 -2.96 26.94
CA ASP A 36 1.65 -3.72 27.44
C ASP A 36 1.49 -3.54 28.95
N ASP A 37 2.57 -3.71 29.71
CA ASP A 37 2.58 -3.48 31.17
C ASP A 37 2.17 -2.03 31.49
N TYR A 38 2.69 -1.06 30.73
CA TYR A 38 2.37 0.35 30.96
C TYR A 38 0.89 0.63 30.71
N PHE A 39 0.33 0.05 29.66
CA PHE A 39 -1.10 0.16 29.35
C PHE A 39 -1.95 -0.43 30.48
N ASP A 40 -1.64 -1.64 30.90
CA ASP A 40 -2.44 -2.39 31.86
C ASP A 40 -2.36 -1.82 33.27
N TYR A 41 -1.15 -1.55 33.76
CA TYR A 41 -0.96 -1.07 35.15
C TYR A 41 -1.37 0.39 35.38
N ASN A 42 -1.41 1.21 34.33
CA ASN A 42 -1.94 2.57 34.42
C ASN A 42 -3.45 2.65 34.15
N GLY A 43 -4.10 1.52 33.87
CA GLY A 43 -5.55 1.46 33.72
C GLY A 43 -6.08 2.13 32.46
N TYR A 44 -5.29 2.15 31.40
CA TYR A 44 -5.76 2.65 30.10
C TYR A 44 -6.78 1.71 29.47
N GLY A 45 -7.50 2.24 28.50
CA GLY A 45 -8.53 1.54 27.74
C GLY A 45 -9.93 1.82 28.26
N GLN A 46 -10.85 2.03 27.33
CA GLN A 46 -12.24 2.36 27.65
C GLN A 46 -13.14 1.12 27.70
N GLY A 47 -14.13 1.21 28.54
CA GLY A 47 -15.15 0.17 28.66
C GLY A 47 -14.66 -1.14 29.30
N LYS A 48 -15.47 -2.18 29.17
CA LYS A 48 -15.18 -3.49 29.79
C LYS A 48 -14.06 -4.26 29.09
N ASN A 49 -13.83 -3.96 27.82
CA ASN A 49 -12.81 -4.64 27.02
C ASN A 49 -11.47 -3.90 27.02
N HIS A 50 -11.38 -2.79 27.74
CA HIS A 50 -10.20 -1.92 27.77
C HIS A 50 -9.78 -1.49 26.35
N ASP A 51 -10.74 -0.96 25.58
CA ASP A 51 -10.52 -0.57 24.19
C ASP A 51 -9.49 0.56 24.10
N GLY A 52 -8.36 0.31 23.45
CA GLY A 52 -7.31 1.31 23.36
C GLY A 52 -6.16 0.95 22.45
N VAL A 53 -5.34 1.98 22.21
CA VAL A 53 -4.07 1.90 21.50
C VAL A 53 -3.06 2.81 22.19
N LEU A 54 -1.86 2.29 22.42
CA LEU A 54 -0.77 3.02 23.08
C LEU A 54 0.47 3.00 22.18
N PHE A 55 1.01 4.18 21.90
CA PHE A 55 2.29 4.34 21.22
C PHE A 55 3.40 4.67 22.23
N LEU A 56 4.29 3.72 22.44
CA LEU A 56 5.46 3.85 23.28
C LEU A 56 6.69 4.23 22.47
N ILE A 57 7.48 5.17 22.99
CA ILE A 57 8.82 5.49 22.48
C ILE A 57 9.82 5.46 23.61
N SER A 58 10.88 4.68 23.45
CA SER A 58 12.05 4.72 24.32
C SER A 58 13.18 5.53 23.68
N MET A 59 13.66 6.52 24.40
CA MET A 59 14.68 7.44 23.89
C MET A 59 16.10 6.84 23.95
N ALA A 60 16.41 6.07 24.98
CA ALA A 60 17.75 5.49 25.14
C ALA A 60 17.99 4.36 24.13
N GLU A 61 17.05 3.45 23.99
CA GLU A 61 17.16 2.30 23.10
C GLU A 61 16.76 2.61 21.65
N ARG A 62 16.19 3.81 21.39
CA ARG A 62 15.63 4.21 20.10
C ARG A 62 14.67 3.16 19.55
N LYS A 63 13.79 2.68 20.42
CA LYS A 63 12.77 1.70 20.10
C LYS A 63 11.37 2.29 20.26
N TRP A 64 10.48 1.81 19.47
CA TRP A 64 9.06 2.13 19.56
C TRP A 64 8.22 0.86 19.57
N HIS A 65 7.04 0.94 20.15
CA HIS A 65 6.03 -0.12 20.09
C HIS A 65 4.63 0.48 20.13
N ILE A 66 3.72 -0.08 19.33
CA ILE A 66 2.29 0.21 19.43
C ILE A 66 1.64 -1.02 20.04
N SER A 67 1.00 -0.85 21.19
CA SER A 67 0.18 -1.88 21.85
C SER A 67 -1.29 -1.57 21.64
N THR A 68 -2.09 -2.58 21.31
CA THR A 68 -3.54 -2.45 21.06
C THR A 68 -4.31 -3.43 21.94
N THR A 69 -5.46 -3.00 22.46
CA THR A 69 -6.32 -3.82 23.31
C THR A 69 -7.80 -3.68 22.92
N GLY A 70 -8.59 -4.68 23.21
CA GLY A 70 -10.02 -4.68 22.98
C GLY A 70 -10.36 -4.38 21.53
N TYR A 71 -11.20 -3.36 21.29
CA TYR A 71 -11.56 -2.93 19.96
C TYR A 71 -10.36 -2.44 19.13
N GLY A 72 -9.32 -1.95 19.80
CA GLY A 72 -8.06 -1.57 19.13
C GLY A 72 -7.46 -2.73 18.32
N ILE A 73 -7.50 -3.96 18.81
CA ILE A 73 -7.00 -5.14 18.07
C ILE A 73 -7.74 -5.32 16.74
N THR A 74 -9.04 -5.08 16.73
CA THR A 74 -9.84 -5.19 15.50
C THR A 74 -9.60 -4.01 14.55
N ALA A 75 -9.40 -2.82 15.10
CA ALA A 75 -9.25 -1.60 14.30
C ALA A 75 -7.85 -1.48 13.69
N PHE A 76 -6.83 -1.98 14.38
CA PHE A 76 -5.42 -1.92 13.98
C PHE A 76 -4.91 -3.32 13.65
N THR A 77 -5.17 -3.77 12.43
CA THR A 77 -4.63 -5.05 11.93
C THR A 77 -3.10 -4.97 11.76
N ASP A 78 -2.44 -6.11 11.63
CA ASP A 78 -0.98 -6.14 11.43
C ASP A 78 -0.57 -5.34 10.19
N ALA A 79 -1.29 -5.51 9.08
CA ALA A 79 -1.06 -4.74 7.85
C ALA A 79 -1.33 -3.23 8.04
N GLY A 80 -2.36 -2.90 8.82
CA GLY A 80 -2.67 -1.53 9.20
C GLY A 80 -1.58 -0.90 10.06
N LEU A 81 -1.06 -1.61 11.05
CA LEU A 81 0.04 -1.14 11.90
C LEU A 81 1.35 -0.96 11.11
N ASP A 82 1.64 -1.86 10.16
CA ASP A 82 2.78 -1.70 9.26
C ASP A 82 2.65 -0.45 8.38
N TYR A 83 1.47 -0.20 7.84
CA TYR A 83 1.18 1.04 7.11
C TYR A 83 1.33 2.27 8.01
N LEU A 84 0.71 2.27 9.20
CA LEU A 84 0.77 3.37 10.15
C LEU A 84 2.21 3.71 10.54
N SER A 85 3.04 2.69 10.80
CA SER A 85 4.43 2.88 11.16
C SER A 85 5.23 3.60 10.06
N LYS A 86 4.99 3.27 8.80
CA LYS A 86 5.63 3.93 7.65
C LYS A 86 5.30 5.41 7.55
N GLN A 87 4.15 5.84 8.07
CA GLN A 87 3.74 7.25 8.02
C GLN A 87 4.49 8.11 9.04
N PHE A 88 4.73 7.61 10.27
CA PHE A 88 5.39 8.42 11.32
C PHE A 88 6.89 8.16 11.47
N LEU A 89 7.41 7.04 10.98
CA LEU A 89 8.83 6.68 11.13
C LEU A 89 9.80 7.68 10.50
N PRO A 90 9.54 8.29 9.33
CA PRO A 90 10.42 9.33 8.80
C PRO A 90 10.61 10.49 9.77
N ASP A 91 9.50 11.06 10.26
CA ASP A 91 9.54 12.17 11.23
C ASP A 91 10.26 11.79 12.53
N LEU A 92 10.03 10.54 12.99
CA LEU A 92 10.66 10.03 14.20
C LEU A 92 12.18 9.88 14.03
N LYS A 93 12.66 9.43 12.87
CA LYS A 93 14.08 9.34 12.52
C LYS A 93 14.75 10.70 12.43
N ASP A 94 14.05 11.67 11.90
CA ASP A 94 14.51 13.05 11.77
C ASP A 94 14.47 13.80 13.10
N GLY A 95 13.89 13.21 14.15
CA GLY A 95 13.77 13.79 15.47
C GLY A 95 12.61 14.77 15.63
N ASP A 96 11.72 14.86 14.62
CA ASP A 96 10.48 15.64 14.74
C ASP A 96 9.38 14.83 15.43
N TYR A 97 9.53 14.69 16.74
CA TYR A 97 8.56 13.97 17.58
C TYR A 97 7.16 14.57 17.51
N ASN A 98 7.07 15.89 17.31
CA ASN A 98 5.76 16.53 17.26
C ASN A 98 5.00 16.16 15.99
N ALA A 99 5.67 16.14 14.83
CA ALA A 99 5.10 15.67 13.58
C ALA A 99 4.72 14.19 13.70
N ALA A 100 5.62 13.33 14.16
CA ALA A 100 5.38 11.90 14.34
C ALA A 100 4.14 11.62 15.21
N PHE A 101 3.99 12.30 16.36
CA PHE A 101 2.83 12.12 17.24
C PHE A 101 1.54 12.68 16.66
N THR A 102 1.63 13.76 15.89
CA THR A 102 0.47 14.34 15.21
C THR A 102 -0.02 13.40 14.12
N THR A 103 0.88 12.88 13.30
CA THR A 103 0.60 11.86 12.27
C THR A 103 -0.02 10.61 12.90
N TYR A 104 0.57 10.11 14.00
CA TYR A 104 -0.01 8.98 14.73
C TYR A 104 -1.45 9.25 15.17
N ALA A 105 -1.71 10.40 15.80
CA ALA A 105 -3.03 10.76 16.30
C ALA A 105 -4.07 10.86 15.17
N GLU A 106 -3.71 11.47 14.04
CA GLU A 106 -4.59 11.60 12.86
C GLU A 106 -4.91 10.26 12.24
N GLN A 107 -3.90 9.42 12.07
CA GLN A 107 -4.08 8.09 11.53
C GLN A 107 -4.91 7.20 12.47
N CYS A 108 -4.70 7.27 13.79
CA CYS A 108 -5.53 6.53 14.74
C CYS A 108 -7.02 6.90 14.62
N ASP A 109 -7.33 8.17 14.42
CA ASP A 109 -8.71 8.61 14.22
C ASP A 109 -9.33 8.04 12.95
N ASP A 110 -8.57 8.05 11.85
CA ASP A 110 -9.03 7.48 10.59
C ASP A 110 -9.20 5.95 10.67
N PHE A 111 -8.25 5.24 11.26
CA PHE A 111 -8.32 3.79 11.46
C PHE A 111 -9.55 3.39 12.30
N LEU A 112 -9.76 4.06 13.43
CA LEU A 112 -10.92 3.80 14.28
C LEU A 112 -12.24 4.14 13.57
N THR A 113 -12.26 5.24 12.81
CA THR A 113 -13.43 5.63 12.02
C THR A 113 -13.74 4.61 10.94
N GLN A 114 -12.74 4.11 10.24
CA GLN A 114 -12.89 3.13 9.18
C GLN A 114 -13.32 1.75 9.74
N ALA A 115 -12.71 1.34 10.85
CA ALA A 115 -13.10 0.12 11.53
C ALA A 115 -14.56 0.14 12.01
N ARG A 116 -15.06 1.31 12.48
CA ARG A 116 -16.48 1.47 12.87
C ARG A 116 -17.44 1.37 11.70
N LYS A 117 -17.00 1.63 10.48
CA LYS A 117 -17.76 1.38 9.25
C LYS A 117 -17.78 -0.10 8.86
N GLY A 118 -17.15 -0.98 9.64
CA GLY A 118 -17.04 -2.40 9.37
C GLY A 118 -15.97 -2.79 8.36
N GLN A 119 -15.05 -1.88 8.03
CA GLN A 119 -13.99 -2.09 7.06
C GLN A 119 -12.64 -1.64 7.64
N PRO A 120 -12.10 -2.30 8.68
CA PRO A 120 -10.79 -1.97 9.21
C PRO A 120 -9.74 -2.05 8.09
N TYR A 121 -8.74 -1.18 8.13
CA TYR A 121 -7.64 -1.24 7.18
C TYR A 121 -6.86 -2.54 7.34
N ASP A 122 -6.74 -3.27 6.24
CA ASP A 122 -6.07 -4.56 6.16
C ASP A 122 -5.45 -4.72 4.76
N VAL A 123 -4.73 -5.80 4.50
CA VAL A 123 -3.99 -6.08 3.26
C VAL A 123 -4.73 -5.66 1.98
N LYS A 124 -6.04 -5.85 1.92
CA LYS A 124 -6.85 -5.60 0.72
C LYS A 124 -7.37 -4.18 0.57
N ASN A 125 -7.39 -3.40 1.64
CA ASN A 125 -8.04 -2.07 1.66
C ASN A 125 -7.21 -0.99 2.35
N LEU A 126 -5.89 -1.17 2.45
CA LEU A 126 -5.00 -0.10 2.92
C LEU A 126 -5.20 1.19 2.13
N PRO A 127 -5.04 2.36 2.76
CA PRO A 127 -5.05 3.63 2.04
C PRO A 127 -4.00 3.59 0.92
N LYS A 128 -4.42 3.92 -0.30
CA LYS A 128 -3.49 3.99 -1.43
C LYS A 128 -2.68 5.27 -1.29
N GLU A 129 -1.37 5.12 -1.24
CA GLU A 129 -0.50 6.28 -1.32
C GLU A 129 -0.72 7.00 -2.66
N PRO A 130 -0.80 8.35 -2.65
CA PRO A 130 -0.92 9.10 -3.88
C PRO A 130 0.29 8.78 -4.76
N LEU A 131 0.02 8.43 -6.02
CA LEU A 131 1.08 8.17 -7.00
C LEU A 131 2.03 9.37 -7.03
N SER A 132 3.30 9.12 -6.76
CA SER A 132 4.33 10.14 -6.83
C SER A 132 4.28 10.83 -8.22
N TRP A 133 4.35 12.15 -8.23
CA TRP A 133 4.25 12.95 -9.45
C TRP A 133 5.26 12.55 -10.55
N TYR A 134 6.36 11.89 -10.18
CA TYR A 134 7.36 11.34 -11.11
C TYR A 134 6.81 10.28 -12.07
N TRP A 135 5.71 9.62 -11.71
CA TRP A 135 5.08 8.64 -12.59
C TRP A 135 4.42 9.28 -13.81
N ILE A 136 3.99 10.55 -13.70
CA ILE A 136 3.34 11.27 -14.80
C ILE A 136 4.32 11.49 -15.97
N PRO A 137 5.51 12.14 -15.77
CA PRO A 137 6.47 12.27 -16.85
C PRO A 137 7.03 10.92 -17.32
N GLY A 138 7.19 9.95 -16.43
CA GLY A 138 7.60 8.59 -16.81
C GLY A 138 6.61 7.90 -17.76
N ALA A 139 5.33 7.94 -17.43
CA ALA A 139 4.27 7.38 -18.28
C ALA A 139 4.17 8.10 -19.64
N LEU A 140 4.31 9.44 -19.65
CA LEU A 140 4.36 10.23 -20.89
C LEU A 140 5.54 9.84 -21.76
N ALA A 141 6.75 9.73 -21.20
CA ALA A 141 7.94 9.34 -21.95
C ALA A 141 7.81 7.96 -22.58
N ILE A 142 7.28 6.98 -21.83
CA ILE A 142 7.01 5.64 -22.35
C ILE A 142 5.93 5.67 -23.45
N GLY A 143 4.85 6.42 -23.24
CA GLY A 143 3.77 6.58 -24.20
C GLY A 143 4.25 7.21 -25.51
N PHE A 144 5.03 8.29 -25.45
CA PHE A 144 5.62 8.92 -26.64
C PHE A 144 6.63 8.00 -27.34
N GLY A 145 7.46 7.27 -26.59
CA GLY A 145 8.42 6.32 -27.15
C GLY A 145 7.73 5.21 -27.94
N LEU A 146 6.70 4.60 -27.39
CA LEU A 146 5.91 3.57 -28.07
C LEU A 146 5.18 4.13 -29.31
N ALA A 147 4.55 5.29 -29.19
CA ALA A 147 3.87 5.93 -30.30
C ALA A 147 4.86 6.25 -31.45
N PHE A 148 6.05 6.74 -31.12
CA PHE A 148 7.08 7.04 -32.09
C PHE A 148 7.57 5.77 -32.82
N LEU A 149 7.76 4.66 -32.11
CA LEU A 149 8.14 3.38 -32.71
C LEU A 149 7.07 2.87 -33.69
N ILE A 150 5.79 2.93 -33.28
CA ILE A 150 4.68 2.51 -34.13
C ILE A 150 4.58 3.38 -35.39
N VAL A 151 4.62 4.70 -35.22
CA VAL A 151 4.52 5.64 -36.35
C VAL A 151 5.71 5.52 -37.31
N THR A 152 6.94 5.31 -36.79
CA THR A 152 8.13 5.09 -37.64
C THR A 152 8.04 3.76 -38.40
N GLY A 153 7.53 2.71 -37.76
CA GLY A 153 7.26 1.43 -38.41
C GLY A 153 6.24 1.57 -39.55
N MET A 154 5.12 2.28 -39.30
CA MET A 154 4.11 2.55 -40.31
C MET A 154 4.66 3.44 -41.45
N LYS A 155 5.48 4.46 -41.16
CA LYS A 155 6.17 5.27 -42.16
C LYS A 155 7.11 4.46 -43.05
N GLY A 156 7.79 3.44 -42.46
CA GLY A 156 8.63 2.52 -43.22
C GLY A 156 7.84 1.70 -44.24
N GLN A 157 6.63 1.28 -43.87
CA GLN A 157 5.73 0.55 -44.81
C GLN A 157 5.20 1.44 -45.94
N LEU A 158 4.89 2.71 -45.67
CA LEU A 158 4.45 3.65 -46.72
C LEU A 158 5.59 4.02 -47.70
N LYS A 159 6.86 3.95 -47.29
CA LYS A 159 8.00 4.17 -48.20
C LYS A 159 8.20 3.03 -49.22
N SER A 160 7.67 1.83 -48.96
CA SER A 160 7.77 0.71 -49.86
C SER A 160 6.73 0.78 -51.00
N VAL A 161 5.75 1.66 -50.89
CA VAL A 161 4.83 1.94 -51.98
C VAL A 161 5.42 3.04 -52.85
N TYR A 162 6.50 2.74 -53.54
CA TYR A 162 6.94 3.57 -54.64
C TYR A 162 5.95 3.37 -55.80
N HIS A 163 5.29 4.45 -56.23
CA HIS A 163 4.52 4.45 -57.42
C HIS A 163 5.49 4.15 -58.58
N GLN A 164 5.50 2.91 -59.02
CA GLN A 164 6.24 2.51 -60.21
C GLN A 164 5.42 2.95 -61.43
N THR A 165 5.68 4.19 -61.83
CA THR A 165 5.02 4.81 -63.01
C THR A 165 5.43 4.19 -64.34
N GLY A 166 6.16 3.07 -64.33
CA GLY A 166 6.71 2.46 -65.52
C GLY A 166 6.35 1.00 -65.78
N ALA A 167 5.39 0.40 -65.04
CA ALA A 167 5.02 -1.01 -65.26
C ALA A 167 4.35 -1.28 -66.60
N THR A 168 3.77 -0.26 -67.23
CA THR A 168 3.17 -0.35 -68.57
C THR A 168 4.18 -0.50 -69.68
N ASP A 169 5.44 -0.13 -69.51
CA ASP A 169 6.49 -0.21 -70.55
C ASP A 169 7.07 -1.61 -70.69
N TYR A 170 6.81 -2.51 -69.72
CA TYR A 170 7.30 -3.88 -69.76
C TYR A 170 6.27 -4.91 -70.23
N ILE A 171 5.03 -4.50 -70.43
CA ILE A 171 3.97 -5.39 -70.92
C ILE A 171 3.84 -5.24 -72.44
N LYS A 172 4.30 -6.25 -73.21
CA LYS A 172 4.04 -6.33 -74.63
C LYS A 172 2.52 -6.38 -74.78
N LYS A 173 1.95 -5.40 -75.52
CA LYS A 173 0.51 -5.37 -75.75
C LYS A 173 0.02 -6.73 -76.30
N ASN A 174 -0.99 -7.32 -75.60
CA ASN A 174 -1.62 -8.62 -75.96
C ASN A 174 -0.77 -9.87 -75.54
N SER A 175 0.24 -9.78 -74.63
CA SER A 175 0.98 -10.96 -74.24
C SER A 175 0.49 -11.59 -72.89
N LEU A 176 -0.44 -10.98 -72.20
CA LEU A 176 -1.02 -11.54 -70.98
C LEU A 176 -2.23 -12.41 -71.32
N GLN A 177 -2.04 -13.73 -71.40
CA GLN A 177 -3.11 -14.71 -71.37
C GLN A 177 -3.18 -15.39 -70.04
N ILE A 178 -4.16 -15.06 -69.22
CA ILE A 178 -4.44 -15.74 -67.96
C ILE A 178 -5.20 -17.02 -68.32
N THR A 179 -4.53 -18.15 -68.28
CA THR A 179 -5.10 -19.47 -68.61
C THR A 179 -5.71 -20.16 -67.38
N ASN A 180 -5.39 -19.75 -66.16
CA ASN A 180 -6.03 -20.29 -64.99
C ASN A 180 -5.86 -19.29 -63.82
N ALA A 181 -6.95 -18.93 -63.17
CA ALA A 181 -6.96 -18.12 -61.95
C ALA A 181 -7.66 -18.94 -60.84
N GLN A 182 -6.88 -19.46 -59.91
CA GLN A 182 -7.40 -20.15 -58.75
C GLN A 182 -6.85 -19.47 -57.47
N GLU A 183 -7.75 -19.02 -56.62
CA GLU A 183 -7.42 -18.57 -55.28
C GLU A 183 -7.50 -19.77 -54.34
N PHE A 184 -6.38 -20.12 -53.74
CA PHE A 184 -6.32 -21.12 -52.66
C PHE A 184 -6.14 -20.42 -51.33
N PHE A 185 -7.17 -20.47 -50.50
CA PHE A 185 -7.06 -20.14 -49.08
C PHE A 185 -6.46 -21.30 -48.31
N LEU A 186 -5.20 -21.14 -47.87
CA LEU A 186 -4.44 -22.15 -47.12
C LEU A 186 -4.55 -21.95 -45.62
N TYR A 187 -5.69 -22.03 -45.02
CA TYR A 187 -6.01 -21.97 -43.58
C TYR A 187 -5.08 -21.12 -42.69
N SER A 188 -5.67 -20.39 -41.76
CA SER A 188 -4.95 -19.76 -40.64
C SER A 188 -5.16 -20.58 -39.37
N ASN A 189 -4.07 -21.00 -38.71
CA ASN A 189 -4.11 -21.66 -37.43
C ASN A 189 -3.93 -20.61 -36.33
N VAL A 190 -4.91 -20.47 -35.46
CA VAL A 190 -4.84 -19.56 -34.30
C VAL A 190 -4.72 -20.41 -33.04
N ASP A 191 -3.52 -20.61 -32.55
CA ASP A 191 -3.27 -21.23 -31.26
C ASP A 191 -3.51 -20.22 -30.12
N LYS A 192 -4.57 -20.46 -29.34
CA LYS A 192 -4.83 -19.72 -28.10
C LYS A 192 -4.16 -20.44 -26.93
N LYS A 193 -3.06 -19.89 -26.44
CA LYS A 193 -2.44 -20.34 -25.18
C LYS A 193 -3.06 -19.54 -24.03
N ALA A 194 -3.72 -20.23 -23.10
CA ALA A 194 -4.24 -19.61 -21.90
C ALA A 194 -3.09 -19.02 -21.08
N LYS A 195 -3.24 -17.75 -20.66
CA LYS A 195 -2.30 -17.08 -19.76
C LYS A 195 -2.41 -17.75 -18.39
N PRO A 196 -1.31 -18.17 -17.74
CA PRO A 196 -1.37 -18.72 -16.39
C PRO A 196 -1.99 -17.68 -15.44
N GLU A 197 -2.96 -18.10 -14.65
CA GLU A 197 -3.50 -17.28 -13.58
C GLU A 197 -2.41 -17.03 -12.52
N PRO A 198 -2.29 -15.80 -11.99
CA PRO A 198 -1.38 -15.54 -10.89
C PRO A 198 -1.83 -16.36 -9.68
N SER A 199 -0.92 -17.19 -9.14
CA SER A 199 -1.15 -17.87 -7.86
C SER A 199 -1.38 -16.83 -6.79
N SER A 200 -2.61 -16.77 -6.27
CA SER A 200 -2.94 -15.99 -5.09
C SER A 200 -2.24 -16.63 -3.90
N SER A 201 -1.15 -16.03 -3.44
CA SER A 201 -0.71 -16.24 -2.07
C SER A 201 -1.84 -15.73 -1.18
N SER A 202 -2.48 -16.61 -0.44
CA SER A 202 -3.45 -16.28 0.58
C SER A 202 -2.69 -15.66 1.76
N ASP A 203 -2.46 -14.35 1.69
CA ASP A 203 -2.08 -13.57 2.85
C ASP A 203 -3.35 -13.43 3.70
N SER A 204 -3.39 -14.13 4.84
CA SER A 204 -4.47 -14.06 5.79
C SER A 204 -4.35 -12.72 6.51
N GLY A 205 -5.18 -11.75 6.10
CA GLY A 205 -5.31 -10.48 6.82
C GLY A 205 -5.82 -10.69 8.25
N GLY A 206 -5.64 -9.69 9.11
CA GLY A 206 -6.07 -9.71 10.50
C GLY A 206 -5.02 -9.13 11.45
N SER A 207 -5.22 -9.35 12.74
CA SER A 207 -4.30 -8.94 13.80
C SER A 207 -3.74 -10.14 14.54
N SER A 208 -2.44 -10.19 14.68
CA SER A 208 -1.78 -11.11 15.60
C SER A 208 -1.94 -10.62 17.05
N THR A 209 -2.16 -11.53 17.98
CA THR A 209 -2.33 -11.21 19.39
C THR A 209 -1.40 -12.02 20.26
N HIS A 210 -1.03 -11.45 21.41
CA HIS A 210 -0.26 -12.08 22.48
C HIS A 210 -0.87 -11.74 23.83
N THR A 211 -0.42 -12.39 24.89
CA THR A 211 -0.91 -12.16 26.24
C THR A 211 0.14 -11.38 27.03
N SER A 212 -0.29 -10.29 27.70
CA SER A 212 0.57 -9.51 28.58
C SER A 212 0.78 -10.18 29.93
N SER A 213 1.65 -9.60 30.76
CA SER A 213 1.92 -10.08 32.12
C SER A 213 0.71 -10.00 33.07
N SER A 214 -0.28 -9.18 32.71
CA SER A 214 -1.54 -9.02 33.43
C SER A 214 -2.66 -9.95 32.91
N ASP A 215 -2.33 -10.93 32.07
CA ASP A 215 -3.24 -11.92 31.48
C ASP A 215 -4.27 -11.30 30.50
N ARG A 216 -3.93 -10.15 29.90
CA ARG A 216 -4.73 -9.48 28.87
C ARG A 216 -4.22 -9.78 27.48
N SER A 217 -5.15 -9.76 26.51
CA SER A 217 -4.81 -9.93 25.10
C SER A 217 -4.44 -8.59 24.47
N HIS A 218 -3.26 -8.51 23.89
CA HIS A 218 -2.76 -7.38 23.13
C HIS A 218 -2.45 -7.78 21.69
N GLY A 219 -2.59 -6.83 20.77
CA GLY A 219 -1.96 -6.86 19.46
C GLY A 219 -0.93 -5.74 19.39
N GLY A 220 -0.21 -5.65 18.32
CA GLY A 220 0.72 -4.52 18.17
C GLY A 220 1.83 -4.76 17.16
N SER A 221 2.61 -3.71 16.95
CA SER A 221 3.80 -3.71 16.11
C SER A 221 4.86 -2.81 16.72
N GLY A 222 6.12 -3.12 16.50
CA GLY A 222 7.22 -2.35 17.04
C GLY A 222 8.49 -2.44 16.21
N GLY A 223 9.45 -1.54 16.49
CA GLY A 223 10.71 -1.48 15.79
C GLY A 223 11.70 -0.49 16.42
N SER A 224 12.71 -0.11 15.64
CA SER A 224 13.70 0.92 15.99
C SER A 224 13.67 2.08 14.99
N PHE A 225 14.18 3.23 15.40
CA PHE A 225 14.23 4.46 14.60
C PHE A 225 15.56 5.20 14.74
#